data_ac0a962118d89dbd2a5f09b2233da9e4
#
_entry.id   ac0a962118d89dbd2a5f09b2233da9e4
#
_cell.length_a   1.000
_cell.length_b   1.000
_cell.length_c   1.000
_cell.angle_alpha   90.00
_cell.angle_beta   90.00
_cell.angle_gamma   90.00
#
_symmetry.space_group_name_H-M   'P 1'
#
loop_
_entity.id
_entity.type
_entity.pdbx_description
1 polymer ?
#
loop_
_entity_poly.entity_id
_entity_poly.type
_entity_poly.pdbx_seq_one_letter_code
_entity_poly.pdbx_strand_id
1 'polypeptide(L)'
;MNIRKAEEKDIPRLLALLGQVLQIHAEIRPDIFIPGTTKYTVCELAELLKQEDKPIYVAVNEDDVCMGYAFCQLKKQPFSTNMVPFKSLFIDVLCVDKQARGQHIGESLFEYVKQQAKALGCYEVTLNVWAGNASAEHFYEKMGMKTKERQMEYIL
;
A
#
# COMPACT_ATOMS: atom_id res chain seq x y z
N MET A 1 15.52 0.11 12.76
CA MET A 1 14.40 -0.21 11.85
C MET A 1 14.94 -0.91 10.61
N ASN A 2 14.29 -1.96 10.18
CA ASN A 2 14.63 -2.70 8.97
C ASN A 2 13.38 -2.84 8.10
N ILE A 3 13.57 -2.93 6.78
CA ILE A 3 12.47 -3.18 5.84
C ILE A 3 12.79 -4.46 5.07
N ARG A 4 11.84 -5.37 5.04
CA ARG A 4 11.97 -6.67 4.42
C ARG A 4 10.63 -7.13 3.84
N LYS A 5 10.64 -8.24 3.11
CA LYS A 5 9.38 -8.90 2.74
C LYS A 5 8.67 -9.41 3.98
N ALA A 6 7.34 -9.36 3.94
CA ALA A 6 6.52 -9.90 5.02
C ALA A 6 6.62 -11.42 5.08
N GLU A 7 6.50 -11.95 6.27
CA GLU A 7 6.51 -13.38 6.58
C GLU A 7 5.22 -13.76 7.32
N GLU A 8 4.93 -15.05 7.45
CA GLU A 8 3.72 -15.51 8.13
C GLU A 8 3.60 -15.00 9.56
N LYS A 9 4.72 -14.84 10.27
CA LYS A 9 4.74 -14.29 11.64
C LYS A 9 4.22 -12.85 11.73
N ASP A 10 4.22 -12.11 10.61
CA ASP A 10 3.75 -10.74 10.56
C ASP A 10 2.22 -10.63 10.43
N ILE A 11 1.53 -11.72 10.08
CA ILE A 11 0.09 -11.71 9.78
C ILE A 11 -0.76 -11.07 10.88
N PRO A 12 -0.58 -11.37 12.17
CA PRO A 12 -1.38 -10.72 13.21
C PRO A 12 -1.24 -9.20 13.22
N ARG A 13 -0.03 -8.71 13.02
CA ARG A 13 0.22 -7.26 12.97
C ARG A 13 -0.33 -6.63 11.68
N LEU A 14 -0.20 -7.33 10.55
CA LEU A 14 -0.78 -6.87 9.28
C LEU A 14 -2.29 -6.71 9.40
N LEU A 15 -2.97 -7.67 10.02
CA LEU A 15 -4.42 -7.58 10.24
C LEU A 15 -4.80 -6.40 11.13
N ALA A 16 -4.05 -6.16 12.22
CA ALA A 16 -4.30 -5.03 13.11
C ALA A 16 -4.13 -3.69 12.38
N LEU A 17 -3.08 -3.55 11.57
CA LEU A 17 -2.81 -2.33 10.81
C LEU A 17 -3.80 -2.13 9.66
N LEU A 18 -4.24 -3.20 9.00
CA LEU A 18 -5.32 -3.15 8.01
C LEU A 18 -6.60 -2.61 8.62
N GLY A 19 -6.91 -2.97 9.87
CA GLY A 19 -8.05 -2.43 10.61
C GLY A 19 -7.95 -0.93 10.84
N GLN A 20 -6.74 -0.40 11.11
CA GLN A 20 -6.52 1.04 11.28
C GLN A 20 -6.81 1.81 9.98
N VAL A 21 -6.34 1.30 8.84
CA VAL A 21 -6.59 1.92 7.52
C VAL A 21 -8.07 1.86 7.17
N LEU A 22 -8.71 0.73 7.41
CA LEU A 22 -10.13 0.58 7.12
C LEU A 22 -10.97 1.60 7.90
N GLN A 23 -10.62 1.85 9.16
CA GLN A 23 -11.31 2.85 9.97
C GLN A 23 -11.23 4.25 9.35
N ILE A 24 -10.07 4.63 8.84
CA ILE A 24 -9.87 5.91 8.14
C ILE A 24 -10.74 5.96 6.88
N HIS A 25 -10.75 4.92 6.09
CA HIS A 25 -11.54 4.85 4.86
C HIS A 25 -13.05 4.86 5.16
N ALA A 26 -13.48 4.17 6.21
CA ALA A 26 -14.88 4.15 6.62
C ALA A 26 -15.37 5.53 7.12
N GLU A 27 -14.51 6.31 7.74
CA GLU A 27 -14.81 7.69 8.12
C GLU A 27 -14.97 8.61 6.92
N ILE A 28 -14.15 8.40 5.87
CA ILE A 28 -14.21 9.19 4.63
C ILE A 28 -15.39 8.76 3.76
N ARG A 29 -15.58 7.46 3.60
CA ARG A 29 -16.62 6.88 2.71
C ARG A 29 -17.39 5.79 3.42
N PRO A 30 -18.30 6.17 4.36
CA PRO A 30 -19.14 5.20 5.08
C PRO A 30 -20.14 4.48 4.17
N ASP A 31 -20.39 5.02 2.98
CA ASP A 31 -21.21 4.40 1.94
C ASP A 31 -20.50 3.27 1.20
N ILE A 32 -19.17 3.16 1.33
CA ILE A 32 -18.35 2.17 0.63
C ILE A 32 -17.75 1.15 1.59
N PHE A 33 -17.23 1.61 2.73
CA PHE A 33 -16.50 0.78 3.68
C PHE A 33 -17.32 0.47 4.93
N ILE A 34 -17.22 -0.78 5.39
CA ILE A 34 -17.89 -1.25 6.61
C ILE A 34 -16.89 -1.20 7.77
N PRO A 35 -17.09 -0.30 8.76
CA PRO A 35 -16.16 -0.19 9.88
C PRO A 35 -16.12 -1.49 10.70
N GLY A 36 -14.98 -1.78 11.33
CA GLY A 36 -14.79 -2.96 12.16
C GLY A 36 -14.54 -4.26 11.41
N THR A 37 -14.46 -4.21 10.07
CA THR A 37 -14.09 -5.39 9.26
C THR A 37 -12.61 -5.33 8.86
N THR A 38 -12.11 -6.38 8.21
CA THR A 38 -10.76 -6.41 7.66
C THR A 38 -10.82 -6.80 6.17
N LYS A 39 -9.85 -6.30 5.41
CA LYS A 39 -9.76 -6.60 3.98
C LYS A 39 -9.46 -8.08 3.70
N TYR A 40 -8.68 -8.71 4.57
CA TYR A 40 -8.22 -10.09 4.41
C TYR A 40 -8.43 -10.91 5.68
N THR A 41 -8.65 -12.22 5.50
CA THR A 41 -8.56 -13.20 6.58
C THR A 41 -7.10 -13.65 6.74
N VAL A 42 -6.82 -14.39 7.82
CA VAL A 42 -5.50 -15.01 8.04
C VAL A 42 -5.13 -15.91 6.86
N CYS A 43 -6.05 -16.75 6.41
CA CYS A 43 -5.82 -17.68 5.29
C CYS A 43 -5.54 -16.95 3.98
N GLU A 44 -6.30 -15.88 3.71
CA GLU A 44 -6.10 -15.06 2.51
C GLU A 44 -4.73 -14.37 2.51
N LEU A 45 -4.29 -13.85 3.67
CA LEU A 45 -2.95 -13.27 3.79
C LEU A 45 -1.85 -14.31 3.61
N ALA A 46 -2.00 -15.50 4.19
CA ALA A 46 -1.03 -16.58 4.03
C ALA A 46 -0.86 -16.96 2.55
N GLU A 47 -1.95 -17.02 1.80
CA GLU A 47 -1.90 -17.29 0.35
C GLU A 47 -1.30 -16.11 -0.41
N LEU A 48 -1.62 -14.87 -0.03
CA LEU A 48 -1.09 -13.66 -0.67
C LEU A 48 0.43 -13.58 -0.53
N LEU A 49 0.98 -13.96 0.62
CA LEU A 49 2.42 -13.99 0.86
C LEU A 49 3.19 -14.91 -0.10
N LYS A 50 2.53 -15.88 -0.69
CA LYS A 50 3.13 -16.81 -1.66
C LYS A 50 3.17 -16.26 -3.08
N GLN A 51 2.49 -15.15 -3.36
CA GLN A 51 2.38 -14.59 -4.71
C GLN A 51 3.51 -13.61 -4.98
N GLU A 52 4.39 -13.96 -5.93
CA GLU A 52 5.56 -13.14 -6.28
C GLU A 52 5.21 -11.79 -6.93
N ASP A 53 4.08 -11.74 -7.64
CA ASP A 53 3.58 -10.54 -8.32
C ASP A 53 2.84 -9.58 -7.37
N LYS A 54 2.65 -9.97 -6.11
CA LYS A 54 1.98 -9.17 -5.08
C LYS A 54 2.84 -9.08 -3.81
N PRO A 55 4.02 -8.47 -3.89
CA PRO A 55 4.91 -8.40 -2.74
C PRO A 55 4.36 -7.52 -1.64
N ILE A 56 4.55 -7.97 -0.40
CA ILE A 56 4.23 -7.19 0.80
C ILE A 56 5.55 -6.88 1.51
N TYR A 57 5.80 -5.60 1.76
CA TYR A 57 6.97 -5.15 2.49
C TYR A 57 6.56 -4.63 3.85
N VAL A 58 7.36 -4.94 4.87
CA VAL A 58 7.12 -4.52 6.25
C VAL A 58 8.31 -3.75 6.79
N ALA A 59 8.03 -2.69 7.52
CA ALA A 59 9.02 -1.99 8.34
C ALA A 59 8.92 -2.55 9.75
N VAL A 60 10.02 -3.09 10.26
CA VAL A 60 10.07 -3.74 11.58
C VAL A 60 11.01 -2.98 12.50
N ASN A 61 10.69 -3.01 13.80
CA ASN A 61 11.54 -2.44 14.83
C ASN A 61 12.68 -3.41 15.21
N GLU A 62 13.45 -3.06 16.28
CA GLU A 62 14.56 -3.88 16.75
C GLU A 62 14.11 -5.26 17.24
N ASP A 63 12.87 -5.39 17.71
CA ASP A 63 12.28 -6.65 18.14
C ASP A 63 11.62 -7.42 17.00
N ASP A 64 11.85 -7.01 15.74
CA ASP A 64 11.28 -7.59 14.54
C ASP A 64 9.73 -7.51 14.49
N VAL A 65 9.16 -6.51 15.15
CA VAL A 65 7.72 -6.26 15.16
C VAL A 65 7.35 -5.28 14.06
N CYS A 66 6.35 -5.62 13.25
CA CYS A 66 5.87 -4.79 12.15
C CYS A 66 5.23 -3.51 12.66
N MET A 67 5.76 -2.37 12.22
CA MET A 67 5.29 -1.03 12.53
C MET A 67 4.61 -0.36 11.34
N GLY A 68 4.78 -0.90 10.16
CA GLY A 68 4.19 -0.36 8.93
C GLY A 68 4.38 -1.34 7.78
N TYR A 69 3.59 -1.15 6.74
CA TYR A 69 3.61 -2.06 5.60
C TYR A 69 3.27 -1.36 4.30
N ALA A 70 3.66 -1.98 3.21
CA ALA A 70 3.23 -1.63 1.86
C ALA A 70 2.81 -2.91 1.14
N PHE A 71 1.54 -3.00 0.80
CA PHE A 71 1.00 -4.05 -0.07
C PHE A 71 1.15 -3.58 -1.50
N CYS A 72 1.88 -4.32 -2.30
CA CYS A 72 2.17 -3.94 -3.67
C CYS A 72 1.65 -4.97 -4.66
N GLN A 73 1.51 -4.56 -5.89
CA GLN A 73 1.09 -5.43 -6.99
C GLN A 73 1.85 -5.03 -8.24
N LEU A 74 2.57 -5.99 -8.83
CA LEU A 74 3.23 -5.80 -10.11
C LEU A 74 2.16 -5.87 -11.20
N LYS A 75 2.00 -4.77 -11.93
CA LYS A 75 1.03 -4.65 -13.02
C LYS A 75 1.75 -4.46 -14.34
N LYS A 76 1.27 -5.16 -15.37
CA LYS A 76 1.71 -4.97 -16.76
C LYS A 76 0.61 -4.31 -17.54
N GLN A 77 0.97 -3.42 -18.47
CA GLN A 77 0.01 -2.86 -19.40
C GLN A 77 -0.65 -3.99 -20.20
N PRO A 78 -1.99 -3.97 -20.37
CA PRO A 78 -2.65 -4.90 -21.29
C PRO A 78 -2.08 -4.74 -22.68
N PHE A 79 -2.00 -5.84 -23.42
CA PHE A 79 -1.58 -5.76 -24.82
C PHE A 79 -2.58 -4.85 -25.59
N SER A 80 -2.02 -3.83 -26.24
CA SER A 80 -2.78 -2.90 -27.07
C SER A 80 -1.87 -2.29 -28.11
N THR A 81 -2.40 -2.09 -29.32
CA THR A 81 -1.65 -1.46 -30.40
C THR A 81 -1.43 0.03 -30.23
N ASN A 82 -2.18 0.66 -29.31
CA ASN A 82 -2.13 2.11 -29.07
C ASN A 82 -1.46 2.48 -27.74
N MET A 83 -0.88 1.53 -27.02
CA MET A 83 -0.26 1.77 -25.72
C MET A 83 1.16 1.23 -25.69
N VAL A 84 2.07 1.99 -25.10
CA VAL A 84 3.45 1.55 -24.87
C VAL A 84 3.44 0.49 -23.77
N PRO A 85 4.03 -0.69 -24.00
CA PRO A 85 4.11 -1.71 -22.96
C PRO A 85 5.14 -1.33 -21.89
N PHE A 86 4.73 -1.34 -20.62
CA PHE A 86 5.62 -1.19 -19.48
C PHE A 86 5.02 -1.83 -18.24
N LYS A 87 5.84 -2.01 -17.21
CA LYS A 87 5.42 -2.51 -15.91
C LYS A 87 5.29 -1.36 -14.91
N SER A 88 4.33 -1.49 -13.99
CA SER A 88 4.14 -0.58 -12.88
C SER A 88 4.12 -1.37 -11.57
N LEU A 89 4.68 -0.82 -10.51
CA LEU A 89 4.48 -1.35 -9.17
C LEU A 89 3.39 -0.51 -8.50
N PHE A 90 2.24 -1.12 -8.29
CA PHE A 90 1.07 -0.47 -7.69
C PHE A 90 1.09 -0.71 -6.19
N ILE A 91 1.02 0.37 -5.41
CA ILE A 91 0.83 0.29 -3.96
C ILE A 91 -0.66 0.23 -3.70
N ASP A 92 -1.16 -0.94 -3.31
CA ASP A 92 -2.57 -1.12 -2.97
C ASP A 92 -2.91 -0.41 -1.66
N VAL A 93 -2.03 -0.58 -0.64
CA VAL A 93 -2.16 0.12 0.62
C VAL A 93 -0.79 0.27 1.28
N LEU A 94 -0.53 1.44 1.83
CA LEU A 94 0.64 1.74 2.65
C LEU A 94 0.13 2.32 3.97
N CYS A 95 0.59 1.74 5.07
CA CYS A 95 0.15 2.14 6.40
C CYS A 95 1.32 2.13 7.38
N VAL A 96 1.31 3.09 8.29
CA VAL A 96 2.20 3.12 9.45
C VAL A 96 1.33 3.08 10.69
N ASP A 97 1.70 2.23 11.66
CA ASP A 97 1.02 2.18 12.95
C ASP A 97 0.91 3.60 13.53
N LYS A 98 -0.28 3.98 13.94
CA LYS A 98 -0.53 5.31 14.52
C LYS A 98 0.37 5.61 15.72
N GLN A 99 0.80 4.60 16.46
CA GLN A 99 1.72 4.75 17.59
C GLN A 99 3.18 4.93 17.18
N ALA A 100 3.51 4.61 15.92
CA ALA A 100 4.86 4.72 15.38
C ALA A 100 5.02 5.89 14.38
N ARG A 101 4.02 6.74 14.22
CA ARG A 101 4.07 7.90 13.34
C ARG A 101 5.08 8.94 13.83
N GLY A 102 5.58 9.75 12.89
CA GLY A 102 6.59 10.77 13.19
C GLY A 102 8.02 10.24 13.23
N GLN A 103 8.25 8.98 12.87
CA GLN A 103 9.57 8.35 12.84
C GLN A 103 10.08 8.10 11.41
N HIS A 104 9.50 8.76 10.41
CA HIS A 104 9.86 8.64 8.99
C HIS A 104 9.71 7.22 8.41
N ILE A 105 8.89 6.37 9.04
CA ILE A 105 8.67 4.99 8.59
C ILE A 105 7.99 4.96 7.22
N GLY A 106 6.98 5.80 7.01
CA GLY A 106 6.29 5.89 5.72
C GLY A 106 7.20 6.32 4.58
N GLU A 107 8.07 7.30 4.84
CA GLU A 107 9.07 7.76 3.87
C GLU A 107 10.03 6.62 3.52
N SER A 108 10.53 5.91 4.52
CA SER A 108 11.44 4.79 4.32
C SER A 108 10.80 3.64 3.55
N LEU A 109 9.54 3.30 3.85
CA LEU A 109 8.78 2.30 3.12
C LEU A 109 8.59 2.71 1.65
N PHE A 110 8.22 3.94 1.39
CA PHE A 110 8.02 4.44 0.04
C PHE A 110 9.32 4.41 -0.76
N GLU A 111 10.44 4.85 -0.17
CA GLU A 111 11.75 4.78 -0.80
C GLU A 111 12.16 3.33 -1.10
N TYR A 112 11.90 2.41 -0.17
CA TYR A 112 12.15 0.99 -0.39
C TYR A 112 11.33 0.44 -1.56
N VAL A 113 10.04 0.77 -1.62
CA VAL A 113 9.17 0.37 -2.74
C VAL A 113 9.71 0.87 -4.07
N LYS A 114 10.17 2.14 -4.13
CA LYS A 114 10.79 2.68 -5.36
C LYS A 114 12.02 1.90 -5.78
N GLN A 115 12.87 1.52 -4.83
CA GLN A 115 14.06 0.72 -5.12
C GLN A 115 13.67 -0.66 -5.65
N GLN A 116 12.67 -1.31 -5.05
CA GLN A 116 12.17 -2.59 -5.53
C GLN A 116 11.54 -2.48 -6.92
N ALA A 117 10.80 -1.42 -7.19
CA ALA A 117 10.23 -1.16 -8.51
C ALA A 117 11.31 -1.04 -9.58
N LYS A 118 12.40 -0.33 -9.28
CA LYS A 118 13.55 -0.24 -10.19
C LYS A 118 14.17 -1.61 -10.44
N ALA A 119 14.38 -2.39 -9.39
CA ALA A 119 14.95 -3.73 -9.50
C ALA A 119 14.08 -4.67 -10.33
N LEU A 120 12.75 -4.48 -10.29
CA LEU A 120 11.79 -5.26 -11.08
C LEU A 120 11.64 -4.75 -12.52
N GLY A 121 12.32 -3.69 -12.90
CA GLY A 121 12.25 -3.09 -14.23
C GLY A 121 10.96 -2.30 -14.49
N CYS A 122 10.33 -1.77 -13.43
CA CYS A 122 9.13 -0.96 -13.57
C CYS A 122 9.43 0.45 -14.08
N TYR A 123 8.51 0.98 -14.88
CA TYR A 123 8.57 2.35 -15.35
C TYR A 123 8.13 3.34 -14.27
N GLU A 124 7.19 2.96 -13.44
CA GLU A 124 6.54 3.84 -12.47
C GLU A 124 6.11 3.08 -11.21
N VAL A 125 5.88 3.84 -10.14
CA VAL A 125 5.14 3.41 -8.95
C VAL A 125 3.83 4.19 -8.95
N THR A 126 2.71 3.49 -8.77
CA THR A 126 1.38 4.11 -8.76
C THR A 126 0.62 3.74 -7.50
N LEU A 127 -0.37 4.56 -7.16
CA LEU A 127 -1.32 4.27 -6.08
C LEU A 127 -2.59 5.09 -6.29
N ASN A 128 -3.63 4.74 -5.55
CA ASN A 128 -4.86 5.52 -5.49
C ASN A 128 -5.00 6.15 -4.11
N VAL A 129 -5.48 7.39 -4.05
CA VAL A 129 -5.79 8.09 -2.81
C VAL A 129 -7.25 8.48 -2.83
N TRP A 130 -7.99 8.13 -1.78
CA TRP A 130 -9.37 8.56 -1.63
C TRP A 130 -9.45 10.08 -1.45
N ALA A 131 -10.32 10.73 -2.22
CA ALA A 131 -10.65 12.13 -2.01
C ALA A 131 -11.18 12.31 -0.58
N GLY A 132 -10.64 13.28 0.14
CA GLY A 132 -10.93 13.48 1.57
C GLY A 132 -9.85 12.94 2.50
N ASN A 133 -8.90 12.14 2.01
CA ASN A 133 -7.72 11.73 2.76
C ASN A 133 -6.57 12.71 2.52
N ALA A 134 -6.73 13.93 3.04
CA ALA A 134 -5.78 15.02 2.83
C ALA A 134 -4.38 14.70 3.37
N SER A 135 -4.30 13.96 4.46
CA SER A 135 -3.02 13.54 5.05
C SER A 135 -2.22 12.65 4.10
N ALA A 136 -2.88 11.67 3.48
CA ALA A 136 -2.26 10.79 2.50
C ALA A 136 -1.85 11.55 1.23
N GLU A 137 -2.73 12.40 0.70
CA GLU A 137 -2.42 13.23 -0.47
C GLU A 137 -1.18 14.08 -0.23
N HIS A 138 -1.13 14.78 0.90
CA HIS A 138 0.01 15.62 1.28
C HIS A 138 1.30 14.82 1.39
N PHE A 139 1.23 13.64 2.02
CA PHE A 139 2.38 12.75 2.16
C PHE A 139 2.94 12.35 0.79
N TYR A 140 2.10 11.89 -0.12
CA TYR A 140 2.56 11.42 -1.43
C TYR A 140 3.05 12.58 -2.32
N GLU A 141 2.43 13.74 -2.25
CA GLU A 141 2.92 14.95 -2.93
C GLU A 141 4.31 15.35 -2.42
N LYS A 142 4.52 15.31 -1.10
CA LYS A 142 5.82 15.55 -0.47
C LYS A 142 6.87 14.55 -0.94
N MET A 143 6.48 13.29 -1.18
CA MET A 143 7.36 12.26 -1.71
C MET A 143 7.64 12.40 -3.21
N GLY A 144 7.08 13.40 -3.87
CA GLY A 144 7.31 13.71 -5.28
C GLY A 144 6.33 13.07 -6.25
N MET A 145 5.25 12.46 -5.76
CA MET A 145 4.22 11.91 -6.63
C MET A 145 3.34 13.01 -7.24
N LYS A 146 2.87 12.76 -8.45
CA LYS A 146 1.99 13.67 -9.19
C LYS A 146 0.72 12.92 -9.57
N THR A 147 -0.39 13.65 -9.67
CA THR A 147 -1.64 13.08 -10.17
C THR A 147 -1.47 12.61 -11.60
N LYS A 148 -1.74 11.35 -11.86
CA LYS A 148 -1.70 10.72 -13.17
C LYS A 148 -3.04 10.82 -13.89
N GLU A 149 -4.10 10.50 -13.17
CA GLU A 149 -5.49 10.53 -13.66
C GLU A 149 -6.44 10.76 -12.49
N ARG A 150 -7.69 11.03 -12.78
CA ARG A 150 -8.74 11.16 -11.78
C ARG A 150 -9.91 10.26 -12.13
N GLN A 151 -10.41 9.53 -11.16
CA GLN A 151 -11.66 8.82 -11.26
C GLN A 151 -12.76 9.72 -10.72
N MET A 152 -13.78 9.93 -11.54
CA MET A 152 -14.96 10.73 -11.19
C MET A 152 -16.14 9.80 -10.94
N GLU A 153 -17.03 10.16 -10.02
CA GLU A 153 -18.24 9.40 -9.75
C GLU A 153 -19.48 10.30 -9.77
N TYR A 154 -20.61 9.70 -10.10
CA TYR A 154 -21.92 10.31 -9.94
C TYR A 154 -22.81 9.27 -9.24
N ILE A 155 -23.27 9.58 -8.01
CA ILE A 155 -24.12 8.69 -7.24
C ILE A 155 -25.57 8.86 -7.69
N LEU A 156 -26.20 7.76 -8.10
CA LEU A 156 -27.57 7.75 -8.63
C LEU A 156 -28.65 7.77 -7.54
#